data_c31320080a9941466c17ba93a2dfaf6e
#
_entry.id   c31320080a9941466c17ba93a2dfaf6e
#
_cell.length_a   1.000
_cell.length_b   1.000
_cell.length_c   1.000
_cell.angle_alpha   90.00
_cell.angle_beta   90.00
_cell.angle_gamma   90.00
#
_symmetry.space_group_name_H-M   'P 1'
#
loop_
_entity.id
_entity.type
_entity.pdbx_description
1 polymer ?
#
loop_
_entity_poly.entity_id
_entity_poly.type
_entity_poly.pdbx_seq_one_letter_code
_entity_poly.pdbx_strand_id
1 'polypeptide(L)'
;MRMRAFLIAFGILFFPVIAHADPCEGPLPQRSGDRFSGTVRYVGDGDGLCVGVSDDPNTWIEVRLADFNAPELRSPGGPGAKAALESIALGREAVCVAGGGRRGNVTSYDRVIATCRISGRRIGDLMREAHVEEGGN
;
A
#
# COMPACT_ATOMS: atom_id res chain seq x y z
N MET A 1 42.48 8.11 -52.32
CA MET A 1 41.11 8.37 -51.89
C MET A 1 40.91 7.73 -50.48
N ARG A 2 40.92 8.57 -49.43
CA ARG A 2 40.83 8.04 -48.02
C ARG A 2 39.39 8.17 -47.56
N MET A 3 38.74 7.03 -47.40
CA MET A 3 37.38 6.91 -46.85
C MET A 3 37.40 7.07 -45.33
N ARG A 4 36.83 8.17 -44.84
CA ARG A 4 36.67 8.40 -43.37
C ARG A 4 35.39 7.71 -42.91
N ALA A 5 35.53 6.65 -42.13
CA ALA A 5 34.40 6.03 -41.45
C ALA A 5 33.93 6.93 -40.29
N PHE A 6 32.67 7.39 -40.36
CA PHE A 6 31.99 8.06 -39.27
C PHE A 6 31.41 6.96 -38.34
N LEU A 7 31.97 6.83 -37.16
CA LEU A 7 31.40 6.06 -36.06
C LEU A 7 30.29 6.90 -35.40
N ILE A 8 29.05 6.51 -35.66
CA ILE A 8 27.90 7.07 -34.94
C ILE A 8 27.79 6.30 -33.60
N ALA A 9 28.18 6.97 -32.52
CA ALA A 9 27.97 6.45 -31.16
C ALA A 9 26.49 6.59 -30.81
N PHE A 10 25.77 5.48 -30.73
CA PHE A 10 24.38 5.43 -30.24
C PHE A 10 24.42 5.48 -28.71
N GLY A 11 24.20 6.68 -28.16
CA GLY A 11 24.09 6.85 -26.71
C GLY A 11 22.75 6.27 -26.23
N ILE A 12 22.82 5.20 -25.44
CA ILE A 12 21.65 4.66 -24.75
C ILE A 12 21.35 5.61 -23.58
N LEU A 13 20.28 6.37 -23.71
CA LEU A 13 19.73 7.18 -22.62
C LEU A 13 19.07 6.23 -21.61
N PHE A 14 19.75 5.97 -20.51
CA PHE A 14 19.14 5.35 -19.34
C PHE A 14 18.25 6.40 -18.66
N PHE A 15 16.94 6.28 -18.83
CA PHE A 15 16.00 6.99 -17.97
C PHE A 15 15.92 6.23 -16.65
N PRO A 16 16.20 6.87 -15.50
CA PRO A 16 15.95 6.24 -14.21
C PRO A 16 14.45 5.99 -14.09
N VAL A 17 14.07 4.71 -13.93
CA VAL A 17 12.70 4.37 -13.53
C VAL A 17 12.57 4.82 -12.08
N ILE A 18 11.88 5.94 -11.86
CA ILE A 18 11.53 6.39 -10.52
C ILE A 18 10.48 5.39 -10.03
N ALA A 19 10.90 4.47 -9.15
CA ALA A 19 9.97 3.67 -8.38
C ALA A 19 9.16 4.65 -7.51
N HIS A 20 7.86 4.75 -7.71
CA HIS A 20 6.99 5.53 -6.85
C HIS A 20 6.89 4.77 -5.52
N ALA A 21 7.65 5.23 -4.52
CA ALA A 21 7.39 4.92 -3.13
C ALA A 21 6.01 5.50 -2.78
N ASP A 22 5.24 4.80 -1.92
CA ASP A 22 4.02 5.39 -1.42
C ASP A 22 4.33 6.69 -0.63
N PRO A 23 3.34 7.58 -0.48
CA PRO A 23 3.57 8.89 0.12
C PRO A 23 3.57 8.91 1.65
N CYS A 24 3.33 7.77 2.32
CA CYS A 24 3.14 7.73 3.76
C CYS A 24 4.47 7.78 4.51
N GLU A 25 4.78 8.89 5.16
CA GLU A 25 6.03 9.14 5.88
C GLU A 25 5.81 9.36 7.39
N GLY A 26 4.61 9.10 7.89
CA GLY A 26 4.28 9.29 9.31
C GLY A 26 4.91 8.24 10.22
N PRO A 27 5.13 8.58 11.50
CA PRO A 27 5.67 7.65 12.49
C PRO A 27 4.68 6.51 12.75
N LEU A 28 5.22 5.28 12.81
CA LEU A 28 4.41 4.07 12.97
C LEU A 28 4.12 3.77 14.45
N PRO A 29 2.89 3.32 14.79
CA PRO A 29 2.64 2.66 16.06
C PRO A 29 3.58 1.45 16.26
N GLN A 30 4.09 1.27 17.49
CA GLN A 30 5.10 0.26 17.78
C GLN A 30 4.59 -0.89 18.66
N ARG A 31 3.42 -0.74 19.27
CA ARG A 31 2.86 -1.73 20.20
C ARG A 31 1.59 -2.33 19.67
N SER A 32 1.45 -3.65 19.85
CA SER A 32 0.18 -4.33 19.60
C SER A 32 -0.93 -3.73 20.46
N GLY A 33 -2.06 -3.45 19.82
CA GLY A 33 -3.20 -2.81 20.45
C GLY A 33 -3.21 -1.28 20.35
N ASP A 34 -2.13 -0.63 19.90
CA ASP A 34 -2.14 0.80 19.63
C ASP A 34 -3.24 1.13 18.61
N ARG A 35 -4.04 2.15 18.93
CA ARG A 35 -5.16 2.59 18.09
C ARG A 35 -4.81 3.88 17.39
N PHE A 36 -5.22 3.97 16.15
CA PHE A 36 -5.11 5.19 15.35
C PHE A 36 -6.27 5.28 14.39
N SER A 37 -6.58 6.49 13.95
CA SER A 37 -7.69 6.72 13.03
C SER A 37 -7.38 7.91 12.12
N GLY A 38 -8.09 8.00 11.03
CA GLY A 38 -8.02 9.09 10.08
C GLY A 38 -8.63 8.69 8.75
N THR A 39 -8.59 9.62 7.82
CA THR A 39 -9.06 9.37 6.45
C THR A 39 -8.07 8.48 5.71
N VAL A 40 -8.57 7.52 4.95
CA VAL A 40 -7.74 6.78 3.99
C VAL A 40 -7.35 7.74 2.86
N ARG A 41 -6.06 8.10 2.81
CA ARG A 41 -5.51 9.11 1.91
C ARG A 41 -4.93 8.55 0.63
N TYR A 42 -4.50 7.29 0.67
CA TYR A 42 -3.83 6.64 -0.44
C TYR A 42 -4.02 5.12 -0.36
N VAL A 43 -4.07 4.46 -1.50
CA VAL A 43 -4.08 3.00 -1.61
C VAL A 43 -2.93 2.59 -2.53
N GLY A 44 -2.00 1.79 -2.02
CA GLY A 44 -0.83 1.33 -2.75
C GLY A 44 -1.10 0.06 -3.56
N ASP A 45 -1.79 -0.89 -2.94
CA ASP A 45 -2.19 -2.17 -3.52
C ASP A 45 -3.46 -2.69 -2.80
N GLY A 46 -3.83 -3.95 -2.99
CA GLY A 46 -5.07 -4.51 -2.43
C GLY A 46 -5.07 -4.73 -0.92
N ASP A 47 -3.95 -4.55 -0.23
CA ASP A 47 -3.82 -4.72 1.22
C ASP A 47 -2.93 -3.66 1.90
N GLY A 48 -2.57 -2.61 1.17
CA GLY A 48 -1.74 -1.50 1.64
C GLY A 48 -2.40 -0.14 1.42
N LEU A 49 -2.45 0.68 2.46
CA LEU A 49 -3.06 2.01 2.42
C LEU A 49 -2.40 2.97 3.41
N CYS A 50 -2.64 4.28 3.22
CA CYS A 50 -2.21 5.31 4.15
C CYS A 50 -3.41 5.90 4.88
N VAL A 51 -3.28 6.06 6.19
CA VAL A 51 -4.29 6.69 7.06
C VAL A 51 -3.72 7.98 7.66
N GLY A 52 -4.43 9.08 7.51
CA GLY A 52 -3.96 10.38 7.99
C GLY A 52 -5.07 11.35 8.39
N VAL A 53 -4.81 12.13 9.44
CA VAL A 53 -5.73 13.14 9.97
C VAL A 53 -5.61 14.50 9.26
N SER A 54 -4.57 14.70 8.47
CA SER A 54 -4.30 15.94 7.73
C SER A 54 -3.93 15.66 6.28
N ASP A 55 -3.80 16.69 5.48
CA ASP A 55 -3.37 16.59 4.08
C ASP A 55 -1.85 16.44 3.91
N ASP A 56 -1.08 16.48 5.01
CA ASP A 56 0.37 16.34 4.99
C ASP A 56 0.80 14.87 4.98
N PRO A 57 1.37 14.35 3.88
CA PRO A 57 1.83 12.96 3.78
C PRO A 57 2.88 12.57 4.83
N ASN A 58 3.64 13.53 5.38
CA ASN A 58 4.60 13.27 6.43
C ASN A 58 3.93 12.81 7.75
N THR A 59 2.62 12.96 7.86
CA THR A 59 1.82 12.52 9.02
C THR A 59 1.01 11.25 8.76
N TRP A 60 0.99 10.75 7.52
CA TRP A 60 0.19 9.57 7.18
C TRP A 60 0.89 8.28 7.62
N ILE A 61 0.13 7.42 8.23
CA ILE A 61 0.58 6.10 8.69
C ILE A 61 0.38 5.10 7.57
N GLU A 62 1.46 4.44 7.15
CA GLU A 62 1.40 3.35 6.20
C GLU A 62 0.94 2.07 6.89
N VAL A 63 -0.11 1.46 6.36
CA VAL A 63 -0.76 0.27 6.90
C VAL A 63 -0.67 -0.89 5.93
N ARG A 64 -0.25 -2.06 6.44
CA ARG A 64 -0.47 -3.37 5.86
C ARG A 64 -1.68 -4.00 6.55
N LEU A 65 -2.76 -4.26 5.84
CA LEU A 65 -3.93 -4.92 6.44
C LEU A 65 -3.56 -6.29 7.01
N ALA A 66 -3.89 -6.51 8.27
CA ALA A 66 -3.61 -7.77 8.97
C ALA A 66 -4.58 -8.89 8.57
N ASP A 67 -5.79 -8.54 8.18
CA ASP A 67 -6.91 -9.46 7.97
C ASP A 67 -7.23 -9.74 6.50
N PHE A 68 -6.39 -9.28 5.58
CA PHE A 68 -6.53 -9.54 4.14
C PHE A 68 -5.17 -9.61 3.46
N ASN A 69 -4.95 -10.63 2.63
CA ASN A 69 -3.73 -10.81 1.85
C ASN A 69 -4.06 -10.72 0.37
N ALA A 70 -3.85 -9.55 -0.23
CA ALA A 70 -4.13 -9.32 -1.64
C ALA A 70 -3.05 -9.91 -2.56
N PRO A 71 -3.40 -10.22 -3.81
CA PRO A 71 -2.40 -10.46 -4.84
C PRO A 71 -1.46 -9.26 -4.99
N GLU A 72 -0.19 -9.53 -5.25
CA GLU A 72 0.81 -8.50 -5.55
C GLU A 72 0.36 -7.63 -6.74
N LEU A 73 0.66 -6.33 -6.69
CA LEU A 73 0.15 -5.38 -7.68
C LEU A 73 0.46 -5.76 -9.13
N ARG A 74 1.62 -6.39 -9.37
CA ARG A 74 2.08 -6.82 -10.70
C ARG A 74 1.64 -8.23 -11.08
N SER A 75 0.97 -8.96 -10.18
CA SER A 75 0.43 -10.28 -10.46
C SER A 75 -0.99 -10.21 -11.02
N PRO A 76 -1.48 -11.29 -11.66
CA PRO A 76 -2.89 -11.38 -12.02
C PRO A 76 -3.79 -11.13 -10.80
N GLY A 77 -4.81 -10.29 -10.95
CA GLY A 77 -5.70 -9.90 -9.86
C GLY A 77 -5.19 -8.76 -8.98
N GLY A 78 -3.92 -8.37 -9.05
CA GLY A 78 -3.35 -7.27 -8.27
C GLY A 78 -4.01 -5.92 -8.55
N PRO A 79 -4.08 -5.45 -9.79
CA PRO A 79 -4.75 -4.20 -10.14
C PRO A 79 -6.23 -4.18 -9.76
N GLY A 80 -6.94 -5.29 -9.91
CA GLY A 80 -8.34 -5.44 -9.50
C GLY A 80 -8.53 -5.36 -7.99
N ALA A 81 -7.63 -5.96 -7.22
CA ALA A 81 -7.64 -5.87 -5.76
C ALA A 81 -7.39 -4.43 -5.28
N LYS A 82 -6.44 -3.73 -5.89
CA LYS A 82 -6.20 -2.31 -5.62
C LYS A 82 -7.43 -1.47 -5.91
N ALA A 83 -8.05 -1.62 -7.07
CA ALA A 83 -9.25 -0.89 -7.46
C ALA A 83 -10.41 -1.16 -6.49
N ALA A 84 -10.58 -2.39 -6.01
CA ALA A 84 -11.58 -2.74 -5.02
C ALA A 84 -11.32 -2.03 -3.68
N LEU A 85 -10.08 -2.02 -3.20
CA LEU A 85 -9.74 -1.33 -1.96
C LEU A 85 -9.93 0.19 -2.08
N GLU A 86 -9.56 0.79 -3.20
CA GLU A 86 -9.84 2.20 -3.48
C GLU A 86 -11.35 2.50 -3.40
N SER A 87 -12.17 1.68 -4.03
CA SER A 87 -13.62 1.83 -4.01
C SER A 87 -14.23 1.70 -2.60
N ILE A 88 -13.68 0.79 -1.79
CA ILE A 88 -14.16 0.52 -0.42
C ILE A 88 -13.72 1.60 0.56
N ALA A 89 -12.47 2.06 0.47
CA ALA A 89 -11.81 2.74 1.57
C ALA A 89 -11.34 4.16 1.26
N LEU A 90 -10.93 4.47 0.03
CA LEU A 90 -10.31 5.75 -0.28
C LEU A 90 -11.25 6.93 0.04
N GLY A 91 -10.71 7.91 0.80
CA GLY A 91 -11.47 9.09 1.22
C GLY A 91 -12.42 8.86 2.41
N ARG A 92 -12.47 7.66 2.96
CA ARG A 92 -13.33 7.33 4.11
C ARG A 92 -12.52 7.28 5.41
N GLU A 93 -13.21 7.54 6.53
CA GLU A 93 -12.63 7.40 7.86
C GLU A 93 -12.38 5.93 8.18
N ALA A 94 -11.17 5.63 8.62
CA ALA A 94 -10.78 4.32 9.11
C ALA A 94 -10.36 4.38 10.58
N VAL A 95 -10.72 3.37 11.35
CA VAL A 95 -10.25 3.14 12.71
C VAL A 95 -9.43 1.86 12.71
N CYS A 96 -8.17 1.96 13.10
CA CYS A 96 -7.20 0.88 13.01
C CYS A 96 -6.67 0.49 14.39
N VAL A 97 -6.37 -0.80 14.53
CA VAL A 97 -5.70 -1.36 15.72
C VAL A 97 -4.44 -2.08 15.24
N ALA A 98 -3.28 -1.65 15.72
CA ALA A 98 -2.00 -2.24 15.38
C ALA A 98 -1.85 -3.68 15.90
N GLY A 99 -1.19 -4.53 15.14
CA GLY A 99 -0.94 -5.92 15.48
C GLY A 99 -1.61 -6.90 14.53
N GLY A 100 -1.56 -8.18 14.88
CA GLY A 100 -2.12 -9.26 14.07
C GLY A 100 -1.18 -9.81 13.00
N GLY A 101 0.07 -9.36 12.98
CA GLY A 101 1.10 -9.92 12.12
C GLY A 101 1.56 -11.30 12.56
N ARG A 102 2.28 -11.98 11.68
CA ARG A 102 2.88 -13.28 11.99
C ARG A 102 3.85 -13.16 13.18
N ARG A 103 3.84 -14.13 14.08
CA ARG A 103 4.67 -14.17 15.30
C ARG A 103 4.48 -12.94 16.21
N GLY A 104 3.31 -12.30 16.17
CA GLY A 104 3.03 -11.11 16.96
C GLY A 104 3.68 -9.82 16.46
N ASN A 105 4.22 -9.81 15.23
CA ASN A 105 4.81 -8.62 14.64
C ASN A 105 3.77 -7.49 14.52
N VAL A 106 4.22 -6.29 14.86
CA VAL A 106 3.41 -5.06 14.74
C VAL A 106 3.77 -4.27 13.49
N THR A 107 5.01 -4.40 13.03
CA THR A 107 5.51 -3.73 11.83
C THR A 107 6.07 -4.73 10.84
N SER A 108 6.02 -4.39 9.57
CA SER A 108 6.64 -5.12 8.46
C SER A 108 7.26 -4.10 7.52
N TYR A 109 8.59 -4.04 7.51
CA TYR A 109 9.36 -2.99 6.84
C TYR A 109 8.96 -1.60 7.40
N ASP A 110 8.49 -0.71 6.55
CA ASP A 110 8.07 0.66 6.86
C ASP A 110 6.56 0.82 7.08
N ARG A 111 5.83 -0.29 7.30
CA ARG A 111 4.38 -0.32 7.51
C ARG A 111 4.00 -0.85 8.89
N VAL A 112 2.93 -0.32 9.46
CA VAL A 112 2.28 -0.98 10.59
C VAL A 112 1.32 -2.06 10.07
N ILE A 113 1.35 -3.23 10.70
CA ILE A 113 0.35 -4.27 10.47
C ILE A 113 -0.85 -3.94 11.35
N ALA A 114 -2.02 -3.79 10.77
CA ALA A 114 -3.20 -3.39 11.51
C ALA A 114 -4.51 -3.94 10.93
N THR A 115 -5.49 -4.11 11.80
CA THR A 115 -6.88 -4.34 11.39
C THR A 115 -7.60 -3.00 11.37
N CYS A 116 -8.10 -2.61 10.22
CA CYS A 116 -8.81 -1.34 10.02
C CYS A 116 -10.28 -1.57 9.73
N ARG A 117 -11.12 -0.68 10.28
CA ARG A 117 -12.58 -0.71 10.10
C ARG A 117 -13.07 0.57 9.45
N ILE A 118 -14.04 0.43 8.56
CA ILE A 118 -14.81 1.52 7.98
C ILE A 118 -16.27 1.33 8.39
N SER A 119 -16.86 2.33 9.04
CA SER A 119 -18.21 2.24 9.59
C SER A 119 -18.41 0.97 10.44
N GLY A 120 -17.43 0.64 11.26
CA GLY A 120 -17.44 -0.51 12.16
C GLY A 120 -17.15 -1.87 11.53
N ARG A 121 -16.98 -1.95 10.21
CA ARG A 121 -16.74 -3.19 9.48
C ARG A 121 -15.28 -3.34 9.09
N ARG A 122 -14.69 -4.51 9.31
CA ARG A 122 -13.31 -4.78 8.91
C ARG A 122 -13.15 -4.67 7.39
N ILE A 123 -12.09 -4.00 6.95
CA ILE A 123 -11.81 -3.84 5.52
C ILE A 123 -11.61 -5.19 4.85
N GLY A 124 -10.95 -6.15 5.50
CA GLY A 124 -10.78 -7.49 4.95
C GLY A 124 -12.10 -8.20 4.66
N ASP A 125 -13.11 -8.03 5.52
CA ASP A 125 -14.45 -8.59 5.27
C ASP A 125 -15.14 -7.90 4.09
N LEU A 126 -14.98 -6.58 3.99
CA LEU A 126 -15.52 -5.82 2.85
C LEU A 126 -14.88 -6.24 1.52
N MET A 127 -13.58 -6.54 1.52
CA MET A 127 -12.86 -7.06 0.35
C MET A 127 -13.40 -8.44 -0.06
N ARG A 128 -13.64 -9.34 0.90
CA ARG A 128 -14.21 -10.67 0.63
C ARG A 128 -15.64 -10.58 0.10
N GLU A 129 -16.44 -9.69 0.63
CA GLU A 129 -17.80 -9.42 0.11
C GLU A 129 -17.79 -8.87 -1.31
N ALA A 130 -16.74 -8.11 -1.68
CA ALA A 130 -16.54 -7.64 -3.04
C ALA A 130 -15.96 -8.72 -3.98
N HIS A 131 -15.87 -9.97 -3.50
CA HIS A 131 -15.35 -11.13 -4.24
C HIS A 131 -13.89 -10.95 -4.71
N VAL A 132 -13.09 -10.22 -3.95
CA VAL A 132 -11.65 -10.13 -4.20
C VAL A 132 -11.00 -11.39 -3.63
N GLU A 133 -10.33 -12.14 -4.50
CA GLU A 133 -9.58 -13.33 -4.09
C GLU A 133 -8.29 -12.92 -3.37
N GLU A 134 -7.98 -13.65 -2.29
CA GLU A 134 -6.71 -13.45 -1.59
C GLU A 134 -5.57 -14.08 -2.41
N GLY A 135 -4.41 -13.40 -2.42
CA GLY A 135 -3.21 -13.92 -3.04
C GLY A 135 -2.60 -15.03 -2.17
N GLY A 136 -2.18 -16.12 -2.81
CA GLY A 136 -1.39 -17.14 -2.15
C GLY A 136 0.08 -16.75 -2.12
N ASN A 137 0.72 -16.77 -0.97
CA ASN A 137 2.18 -16.81 -0.78
C ASN A 137 2.53 -18.09 -0.06
#